data_e287afacb0fec36b6512d498e8f473eb
#
_entry.id   e287afacb0fec36b6512d498e8f473eb
#
_cell.length_a   1.000
_cell.length_b   1.000
_cell.length_c   1.000
_cell.angle_alpha   90.00
_cell.angle_beta   90.00
_cell.angle_gamma   90.00
#
_symmetry.space_group_name_H-M   'P 1'
#
loop_
_entity.id
_entity.type
_entity.pdbx_description
1 polymer ?
#
loop_
_entity_poly.entity_id
_entity_poly.type
_entity_poly.pdbx_seq_one_letter_code
_entity_poly.pdbx_strand_id
1 'polypeptide(L)'
;MAEANAPNVALDLLRIHSIITRGLNEATSKSQQFAQEGFPHGSTREGFVCYARSFVSVLHAHHLTENELAFPYLREKLPDAPYDLLIAQHQELVHILDQIRVRVEEVAAGPQVAASLSKLNVVLKSIGEIWHPHIGIEQDYFAPEKVGPLLPPKEHSRLSGLFMEHSRKNSGPDYLVVPFLLYNLPPEERVFFARKMPLIVTRLLVPVIWKKQWAPMRPFLLS
;
A
#
# COMPACT_ATOMS: atom_id res chain seq x y z
N MET A 1 -29.13 -5.20 4.53
CA MET A 1 -28.17 -5.38 3.38
C MET A 1 -27.84 -4.10 2.62
N ALA A 2 -28.56 -2.98 2.82
CA ALA A 2 -28.23 -1.69 2.19
C ALA A 2 -27.08 -0.93 2.87
N GLU A 3 -26.84 -1.12 4.16
CA GLU A 3 -25.80 -0.41 4.94
C GLU A 3 -24.36 -0.85 4.61
N ALA A 4 -24.15 -2.09 4.18
CA ALA A 4 -22.83 -2.61 3.84
C ALA A 4 -22.22 -2.00 2.54
N ASN A 5 -23.01 -1.25 1.77
CA ASN A 5 -22.59 -0.62 0.51
C ASN A 5 -22.48 0.92 0.58
N ALA A 6 -22.75 1.54 1.72
CA ALA A 6 -22.59 2.98 1.87
C ALA A 6 -21.10 3.35 1.78
N PRO A 7 -20.76 4.43 1.09
CA PRO A 7 -19.38 4.94 1.08
C PRO A 7 -18.93 5.23 2.51
N ASN A 8 -17.79 4.68 2.90
CA ASN A 8 -17.16 4.95 4.19
C ASN A 8 -15.64 5.04 4.02
N VAL A 9 -15.10 6.24 4.18
CA VAL A 9 -13.67 6.52 3.99
C VAL A 9 -12.80 5.74 4.99
N ALA A 10 -13.31 5.42 6.18
CA ALA A 10 -12.58 4.60 7.15
C ALA A 10 -12.46 3.13 6.71
N LEU A 11 -13.46 2.58 6.00
CA LEU A 11 -13.32 1.24 5.40
C LEU A 11 -12.26 1.23 4.30
N ASP A 12 -12.07 2.35 3.59
CA ASP A 12 -10.99 2.46 2.61
C ASP A 12 -9.62 2.50 3.28
N LEU A 13 -9.52 3.16 4.43
CA LEU A 13 -8.32 3.15 5.26
C LEU A 13 -7.97 1.72 5.71
N LEU A 14 -8.92 0.96 6.22
CA LEU A 14 -8.68 -0.44 6.61
C LEU A 14 -8.21 -1.30 5.44
N ARG A 15 -8.77 -1.09 4.23
CA ARG A 15 -8.36 -1.82 3.03
C ARG A 15 -6.93 -1.49 2.61
N ILE A 16 -6.55 -0.22 2.60
CA ILE A 16 -5.19 0.17 2.25
C ILE A 16 -4.17 -0.33 3.28
N HIS A 17 -4.51 -0.31 4.57
CA HIS A 17 -3.69 -0.92 5.62
C HIS A 17 -3.49 -2.43 5.39
N SER A 18 -4.55 -3.16 5.01
CA SER A 18 -4.46 -4.58 4.68
C SER A 18 -3.54 -4.84 3.48
N ILE A 19 -3.65 -4.01 2.43
CA ILE A 19 -2.78 -4.09 1.23
C ILE A 19 -1.32 -3.86 1.61
N ILE A 20 -1.04 -2.80 2.38
CA ILE A 20 0.32 -2.44 2.78
C ILE A 20 0.91 -3.49 3.71
N THR A 21 0.14 -3.95 4.71
CA THR A 21 0.57 -5.00 5.64
C THR A 21 0.92 -6.29 4.90
N ARG A 22 0.05 -6.71 3.96
CA ARG A 22 0.36 -7.88 3.13
C ARG A 22 1.59 -7.64 2.26
N GLY A 23 1.70 -6.46 1.65
CA GLY A 23 2.84 -6.05 0.84
C GLY A 23 4.16 -6.16 1.60
N LEU A 24 4.19 -5.64 2.82
CA LEU A 24 5.33 -5.70 3.72
C LEU A 24 5.69 -7.15 4.09
N ASN A 25 4.71 -7.94 4.51
CA ASN A 25 4.92 -9.32 4.92
C ASN A 25 5.46 -10.18 3.78
N GLU A 26 4.90 -10.05 2.57
CA GLU A 26 5.36 -10.77 1.39
C GLU A 26 6.77 -10.35 0.98
N ALA A 27 7.05 -9.04 0.92
CA ALA A 27 8.38 -8.53 0.58
C ALA A 27 9.43 -9.00 1.61
N THR A 28 9.09 -8.98 2.91
CA THR A 28 9.97 -9.44 4.00
C THR A 28 10.24 -10.93 3.92
N SER A 29 9.19 -11.75 3.76
CA SER A 29 9.31 -13.21 3.64
C SER A 29 10.14 -13.60 2.43
N LYS A 30 9.84 -13.01 1.25
CA LYS A 30 10.52 -13.34 0.00
C LYS A 30 11.95 -12.82 -0.06
N SER A 31 12.25 -11.66 0.52
CA SER A 31 13.65 -11.20 0.61
C SER A 31 14.50 -12.14 1.45
N GLN A 32 13.96 -12.69 2.54
CA GLN A 32 14.65 -13.68 3.36
C GLN A 32 14.84 -15.01 2.61
N GLN A 33 13.77 -15.51 1.96
CA GLN A 33 13.81 -16.74 1.19
C GLN A 33 14.87 -16.65 0.07
N PHE A 34 14.81 -15.60 -0.75
CA PHE A 34 15.70 -15.46 -1.91
C PHE A 34 17.15 -15.09 -1.51
N ALA A 35 17.37 -14.53 -0.32
CA ALA A 35 18.72 -14.35 0.20
C ALA A 35 19.42 -15.70 0.49
N GLN A 36 18.64 -16.72 0.87
CA GLN A 36 19.14 -18.06 1.21
C GLN A 36 19.19 -19.00 -0.01
N GLU A 37 18.14 -18.98 -0.83
CA GLU A 37 17.92 -19.95 -1.90
C GLU A 37 18.30 -19.42 -3.30
N GLY A 38 18.44 -18.08 -3.43
CA GLY A 38 18.54 -17.42 -4.72
C GLY A 38 17.19 -17.26 -5.42
N PHE A 39 17.16 -16.49 -6.50
CA PHE A 39 15.99 -16.42 -7.37
C PHE A 39 15.93 -17.65 -8.29
N PRO A 40 14.78 -18.34 -8.41
CA PRO A 40 14.65 -19.49 -9.30
C PRO A 40 14.87 -19.13 -10.78
N HIS A 41 14.46 -17.91 -11.17
CA HIS A 41 14.61 -17.40 -12.54
C HIS A 41 14.83 -15.89 -12.53
N GLY A 42 15.39 -15.33 -13.62
CA GLY A 42 15.55 -13.88 -13.80
C GLY A 42 14.22 -13.12 -13.76
N SER A 43 13.16 -13.67 -14.33
CA SER A 43 11.81 -13.10 -14.27
C SER A 43 11.24 -13.03 -12.85
N THR A 44 11.63 -13.94 -11.95
CA THR A 44 11.24 -13.88 -10.53
C THR A 44 11.94 -12.70 -9.83
N ARG A 45 13.23 -12.45 -10.15
CA ARG A 45 13.95 -11.27 -9.64
C ARG A 45 13.29 -9.98 -10.12
N GLU A 46 12.99 -9.87 -11.40
CA GLU A 46 12.29 -8.72 -11.97
C GLU A 46 10.92 -8.49 -11.30
N GLY A 47 10.16 -9.57 -11.13
CA GLY A 47 8.86 -9.53 -10.47
C GLY A 47 8.94 -9.09 -9.01
N PHE A 48 9.92 -9.59 -8.25
CA PHE A 48 10.15 -9.18 -6.87
C PHE A 48 10.54 -7.70 -6.77
N VAL A 49 11.41 -7.23 -7.65
CA VAL A 49 11.80 -5.81 -7.71
C VAL A 49 10.60 -4.91 -8.03
N CYS A 50 9.77 -5.28 -9.02
CA CYS A 50 8.54 -4.56 -9.33
C CYS A 50 7.57 -4.55 -8.14
N TYR A 51 7.44 -5.68 -7.44
CA TYR A 51 6.59 -5.80 -6.25
C TYR A 51 7.06 -4.89 -5.11
N ALA A 52 8.35 -4.93 -4.79
CA ALA A 52 8.94 -4.12 -3.74
C ALA A 52 8.86 -2.61 -4.05
N ARG A 53 9.10 -2.21 -5.31
CA ARG A 53 8.91 -0.81 -5.76
C ARG A 53 7.46 -0.37 -5.62
N SER A 54 6.49 -1.22 -5.99
CA SER A 54 5.06 -0.92 -5.84
C SER A 54 4.67 -0.77 -4.37
N PHE A 55 5.16 -1.64 -3.49
CA PHE A 55 4.96 -1.54 -2.04
C PHE A 55 5.46 -0.18 -1.51
N VAL A 56 6.70 0.18 -1.81
CA VAL A 56 7.29 1.47 -1.38
C VAL A 56 6.48 2.66 -1.87
N SER A 57 6.06 2.63 -3.14
CA SER A 57 5.27 3.71 -3.74
C SER A 57 3.90 3.85 -3.09
N VAL A 58 3.23 2.74 -2.80
CA VAL A 58 1.91 2.74 -2.18
C VAL A 58 1.98 3.22 -0.73
N LEU A 59 2.95 2.73 0.05
CA LEU A 59 3.13 3.17 1.44
C LEU A 59 3.47 4.66 1.52
N HIS A 60 4.37 5.15 0.67
CA HIS A 60 4.70 6.57 0.61
C HIS A 60 3.49 7.45 0.26
N ALA A 61 2.75 7.09 -0.80
CA ALA A 61 1.58 7.85 -1.24
C ALA A 61 0.43 7.81 -0.22
N HIS A 62 0.28 6.72 0.54
CA HIS A 62 -0.66 6.59 1.63
C HIS A 62 -0.38 7.62 2.73
N HIS A 63 0.83 7.63 3.31
CA HIS A 63 1.19 8.58 4.35
C HIS A 63 1.16 10.04 3.89
N LEU A 64 1.55 10.30 2.63
CA LEU A 64 1.46 11.64 2.07
C LEU A 64 -0.01 12.10 1.98
N THR A 65 -0.93 11.20 1.59
CA THR A 65 -2.36 11.50 1.52
C THR A 65 -2.94 11.78 2.92
N GLU A 66 -2.50 11.07 3.93
CA GLU A 66 -2.91 11.31 5.31
C GLU A 66 -2.41 12.65 5.83
N ASN A 67 -1.13 12.93 5.67
CA ASN A 67 -0.54 14.18 6.13
C ASN A 67 -1.14 15.41 5.45
N GLU A 68 -1.38 15.34 4.14
CA GLU A 68 -1.80 16.51 3.35
C GLU A 68 -3.32 16.70 3.27
N LEU A 69 -4.10 15.62 3.40
CA LEU A 69 -5.55 15.69 3.21
C LEU A 69 -6.35 15.12 4.39
N ALA A 70 -6.06 13.87 4.82
CA ALA A 70 -6.91 13.20 5.80
C ALA A 70 -6.77 13.79 7.21
N PHE A 71 -5.55 13.96 7.71
CA PHE A 71 -5.32 14.49 9.06
C PHE A 71 -5.76 15.94 9.22
N PRO A 72 -5.46 16.88 8.30
CA PRO A 72 -6.00 18.24 8.37
C PRO A 72 -7.52 18.27 8.45
N TYR A 73 -8.19 17.43 7.65
CA TYR A 73 -9.65 17.36 7.64
C TYR A 73 -10.23 16.71 8.91
N LEU A 74 -9.64 15.59 9.37
CA LEU A 74 -10.15 14.85 10.52
C LEU A 74 -9.84 15.53 11.86
N ARG A 75 -8.76 16.31 11.96
CA ARG A 75 -8.38 17.03 13.18
C ARG A 75 -9.47 17.94 13.71
N GLU A 76 -10.27 18.53 12.84
CA GLU A 76 -11.42 19.35 13.24
C GLU A 76 -12.59 18.53 13.83
N LYS A 77 -12.68 17.25 13.50
CA LYS A 77 -13.80 16.37 13.84
C LYS A 77 -13.44 15.35 14.95
N LEU A 78 -12.19 14.99 15.04
CA LEU A 78 -11.62 14.03 15.99
C LEU A 78 -10.37 14.66 16.64
N PRO A 79 -10.51 15.76 17.41
CA PRO A 79 -9.36 16.51 17.93
C PRO A 79 -8.49 15.72 18.91
N ASP A 80 -9.02 14.66 19.51
CA ASP A 80 -8.32 13.84 20.50
C ASP A 80 -7.37 12.79 19.90
N ALA A 81 -7.38 12.62 18.56
CA ALA A 81 -6.47 11.70 17.90
C ALA A 81 -5.02 12.23 17.91
N PRO A 82 -4.02 11.36 18.09
CA PRO A 82 -2.62 11.77 18.30
C PRO A 82 -1.91 12.08 16.98
N TYR A 83 -2.41 13.05 16.21
CA TYR A 83 -1.89 13.40 14.88
C TYR A 83 -0.41 13.72 14.85
N ASP A 84 0.11 14.40 15.88
CA ASP A 84 1.52 14.79 15.92
C ASP A 84 2.43 13.57 16.08
N LEU A 85 1.99 12.55 16.85
CA LEU A 85 2.66 11.26 16.94
C LEU A 85 2.64 10.51 15.60
N LEU A 86 1.46 10.44 14.96
CA LEU A 86 1.30 9.77 13.66
C LEU A 86 2.18 10.42 12.59
N ILE A 87 2.19 11.76 12.52
CA ILE A 87 3.05 12.50 11.59
C ILE A 87 4.54 12.26 11.86
N ALA A 88 4.97 12.20 13.13
CA ALA A 88 6.35 11.88 13.48
C ALA A 88 6.74 10.46 13.03
N GLN A 89 5.85 9.48 13.20
CA GLN A 89 6.05 8.11 12.70
C GLN A 89 6.11 8.06 11.17
N HIS A 90 5.30 8.85 10.46
CA HIS A 90 5.40 8.98 8.99
C HIS A 90 6.76 9.52 8.56
N GLN A 91 7.30 10.52 9.26
CA GLN A 91 8.63 11.06 8.95
C GLN A 91 9.74 10.01 9.14
N GLU A 92 9.66 9.21 10.20
CA GLU A 92 10.60 8.10 10.42
C GLU A 92 10.48 7.05 9.32
N LEU A 93 9.26 6.67 8.93
CA LEU A 93 9.02 5.73 7.85
C LEU A 93 9.56 6.21 6.49
N VAL A 94 9.50 7.53 6.19
CA VAL A 94 10.07 8.08 4.94
C VAL A 94 11.58 7.81 4.87
N HIS A 95 12.33 8.01 5.95
CA HIS A 95 13.76 7.72 5.98
C HIS A 95 14.08 6.24 5.75
N ILE A 96 13.24 5.34 6.28
CA ILE A 96 13.40 3.90 6.06
C ILE A 96 13.03 3.53 4.62
N LEU A 97 11.97 4.14 4.06
CA LEU A 97 11.58 3.93 2.66
C LEU A 97 12.68 4.31 1.68
N ASP A 98 13.43 5.38 1.93
CA ASP A 98 14.57 5.77 1.10
C ASP A 98 15.68 4.72 1.13
N GLN A 99 15.94 4.12 2.29
CA GLN A 99 16.87 3.00 2.39
C GLN A 99 16.37 1.78 1.59
N ILE A 100 15.07 1.46 1.67
CA ILE A 100 14.49 0.35 0.89
C ILE A 100 14.66 0.60 -0.61
N ARG A 101 14.40 1.82 -1.10
CA ARG A 101 14.61 2.18 -2.52
C ARG A 101 16.03 1.84 -2.97
N VAL A 102 17.03 2.27 -2.21
CA VAL A 102 18.43 1.96 -2.51
C VAL A 102 18.67 0.44 -2.55
N ARG A 103 18.19 -0.31 -1.55
CA ARG A 103 18.39 -1.77 -1.48
C ARG A 103 17.66 -2.51 -2.61
N VAL A 104 16.47 -2.07 -3.00
CA VAL A 104 15.73 -2.64 -4.14
C VAL A 104 16.51 -2.43 -5.44
N GLU A 105 17.15 -1.27 -5.65
CA GLU A 105 18.00 -1.04 -6.83
C GLU A 105 19.28 -1.90 -6.79
N GLU A 106 19.88 -2.11 -5.63
CA GLU A 106 20.99 -3.05 -5.48
C GLU A 106 20.56 -4.50 -5.81
N VAL A 107 19.35 -4.90 -5.40
CA VAL A 107 18.77 -6.19 -5.79
C VAL A 107 18.51 -6.22 -7.30
N ALA A 108 18.06 -5.13 -7.91
CA ALA A 108 17.74 -5.07 -9.33
C ALA A 108 18.98 -5.19 -10.25
N ALA A 109 20.07 -4.52 -9.92
CA ALA A 109 21.23 -4.36 -10.81
C ALA A 109 22.55 -4.87 -10.23
N GLY A 110 22.64 -5.08 -8.91
CA GLY A 110 23.88 -5.42 -8.25
C GLY A 110 24.37 -6.86 -8.49
N PRO A 111 25.68 -7.10 -8.40
CA PRO A 111 26.26 -8.43 -8.56
C PRO A 111 26.10 -9.31 -7.30
N GLN A 112 25.94 -8.69 -6.12
CA GLN A 112 25.85 -9.39 -4.82
C GLN A 112 24.41 -9.52 -4.35
N VAL A 113 23.56 -10.19 -5.14
CA VAL A 113 22.11 -10.24 -4.94
C VAL A 113 21.72 -10.75 -3.54
N ALA A 114 22.32 -11.87 -3.07
CA ALA A 114 22.02 -12.43 -1.77
C ALA A 114 22.33 -11.48 -0.61
N ALA A 115 23.47 -10.78 -0.67
CA ALA A 115 23.85 -9.78 0.35
C ALA A 115 22.90 -8.57 0.31
N SER A 116 22.49 -8.11 -0.89
CA SER A 116 21.54 -7.01 -1.04
C SER A 116 20.14 -7.38 -0.52
N LEU A 117 19.70 -8.62 -0.77
CA LEU A 117 18.43 -9.15 -0.23
C LEU A 117 18.46 -9.25 1.31
N SER A 118 19.57 -9.70 1.89
CA SER A 118 19.73 -9.73 3.36
C SER A 118 19.64 -8.35 3.97
N LYS A 119 20.29 -7.34 3.36
CA LYS A 119 20.20 -5.94 3.79
C LYS A 119 18.78 -5.39 3.62
N LEU A 120 18.12 -5.68 2.49
CA LEU A 120 16.73 -5.31 2.25
C LEU A 120 15.80 -5.91 3.30
N ASN A 121 15.98 -7.18 3.65
CA ASN A 121 15.19 -7.86 4.68
C ASN A 121 15.28 -7.17 6.05
N VAL A 122 16.49 -6.74 6.46
CA VAL A 122 16.68 -6.00 7.72
C VAL A 122 15.87 -4.70 7.70
N VAL A 123 15.95 -3.93 6.62
CA VAL A 123 15.24 -2.64 6.52
C VAL A 123 13.72 -2.84 6.41
N LEU A 124 13.24 -3.90 5.74
CA LEU A 124 11.80 -4.23 5.71
C LEU A 124 11.27 -4.61 7.10
N LYS A 125 12.05 -5.30 7.92
CA LYS A 125 11.68 -5.63 9.30
C LYS A 125 11.55 -4.38 10.17
N SER A 126 12.46 -3.40 10.03
CA SER A 126 12.34 -2.15 10.78
C SER A 126 11.10 -1.32 10.40
N ILE A 127 10.61 -1.40 9.14
CA ILE A 127 9.28 -0.87 8.80
C ILE A 127 8.19 -1.52 9.65
N GLY A 128 8.21 -2.85 9.78
CA GLY A 128 7.19 -3.58 10.55
C GLY A 128 7.10 -3.17 12.02
N GLU A 129 8.26 -2.85 12.62
CA GLU A 129 8.33 -2.41 14.02
C GLU A 129 7.61 -1.07 14.26
N ILE A 130 7.56 -0.19 13.25
CA ILE A 130 6.83 1.09 13.32
C ILE A 130 5.40 0.91 12.79
N TRP A 131 5.25 0.23 11.64
CA TRP A 131 3.99 0.10 10.93
C TRP A 131 2.87 -0.54 11.77
N HIS A 132 3.15 -1.64 12.45
CA HIS A 132 2.10 -2.35 13.19
C HIS A 132 1.53 -1.54 14.37
N PRO A 133 2.33 -0.91 15.24
CA PRO A 133 1.80 -0.01 16.26
C PRO A 133 1.09 1.20 15.67
N HIS A 134 1.63 1.78 14.60
CA HIS A 134 1.09 2.94 13.91
C HIS A 134 -0.35 2.70 13.42
N ILE A 135 -0.56 1.65 12.61
CA ILE A 135 -1.90 1.33 12.12
C ILE A 135 -2.86 0.93 13.25
N GLY A 136 -2.35 0.38 14.36
CA GLY A 136 -3.16 0.10 15.56
C GLY A 136 -3.77 1.39 16.12
N ILE A 137 -2.98 2.44 16.26
CA ILE A 137 -3.44 3.75 16.70
C ILE A 137 -4.47 4.32 15.72
N GLU A 138 -4.19 4.28 14.42
CA GLU A 138 -5.12 4.80 13.42
C GLU A 138 -6.44 4.03 13.38
N GLN A 139 -6.39 2.72 13.44
CA GLN A 139 -7.59 1.88 13.47
C GLN A 139 -8.45 2.12 14.71
N ASP A 140 -7.81 2.44 15.84
CA ASP A 140 -8.54 2.78 17.06
C ASP A 140 -9.21 4.16 16.98
N TYR A 141 -8.52 5.17 16.47
CA TYR A 141 -9.05 6.54 16.39
C TYR A 141 -9.96 6.78 15.20
N PHE A 142 -9.65 6.17 14.05
CA PHE A 142 -10.39 6.37 12.79
C PHE A 142 -11.25 5.16 12.42
N ALA A 143 -11.69 4.38 13.41
CA ALA A 143 -12.57 3.25 13.20
C ALA A 143 -13.84 3.62 12.42
N PRO A 144 -14.37 2.73 11.56
CA PRO A 144 -15.56 2.99 10.77
C PRO A 144 -16.78 3.44 11.57
N GLU A 145 -16.95 2.92 12.79
CA GLU A 145 -18.00 3.28 13.73
C GLU A 145 -17.83 4.67 14.35
N LYS A 146 -16.59 5.20 14.38
CA LYS A 146 -16.29 6.56 14.85
C LYS A 146 -16.41 7.57 13.70
N VAL A 147 -15.78 7.29 12.56
CA VAL A 147 -15.76 8.21 11.41
C VAL A 147 -17.09 8.18 10.63
N GLY A 148 -17.73 6.99 10.54
CA GLY A 148 -18.97 6.82 9.77
C GLY A 148 -20.06 7.83 10.12
N PRO A 149 -20.43 8.00 11.39
CA PRO A 149 -21.49 8.94 11.81
C PRO A 149 -21.11 10.42 11.67
N LEU A 150 -19.80 10.74 11.59
CA LEU A 150 -19.35 12.14 11.53
C LEU A 150 -19.57 12.79 10.16
N LEU A 151 -19.76 11.99 9.13
CA LEU A 151 -19.77 12.45 7.75
C LEU A 151 -21.04 11.97 7.03
N PRO A 152 -21.73 12.84 6.27
CA PRO A 152 -22.81 12.38 5.40
C PRO A 152 -22.24 11.53 4.23
N PRO A 153 -23.06 10.64 3.63
CA PRO A 153 -22.60 9.74 2.55
C PRO A 153 -21.95 10.43 1.35
N LYS A 154 -22.43 11.63 0.99
CA LYS A 154 -21.81 12.44 -0.08
C LYS A 154 -20.39 12.86 0.26
N GLU A 155 -20.14 13.19 1.52
CA GLU A 155 -18.81 13.62 1.97
C GLU A 155 -17.83 12.45 2.02
N HIS A 156 -18.26 11.27 2.48
CA HIS A 156 -17.47 10.05 2.36
C HIS A 156 -17.03 9.79 0.91
N SER A 157 -17.97 9.90 -0.05
CA SER A 157 -17.67 9.70 -1.47
C SER A 157 -16.69 10.75 -2.01
N ARG A 158 -16.87 12.01 -1.62
CA ARG A 158 -15.99 13.12 -2.01
C ARG A 158 -14.57 12.91 -1.50
N LEU A 159 -14.41 12.61 -0.22
CA LEU A 159 -13.11 12.37 0.40
C LEU A 159 -12.42 11.13 -0.19
N SER A 160 -13.14 10.03 -0.34
CA SER A 160 -12.60 8.81 -0.96
C SER A 160 -12.07 9.10 -2.38
N GLY A 161 -12.80 9.91 -3.18
CA GLY A 161 -12.34 10.37 -4.49
C GLY A 161 -11.08 11.23 -4.44
N LEU A 162 -11.03 12.20 -3.53
CA LEU A 162 -9.87 13.07 -3.34
C LEU A 162 -8.63 12.28 -2.90
N PHE A 163 -8.76 11.38 -1.93
CA PHE A 163 -7.65 10.57 -1.43
C PHE A 163 -7.12 9.64 -2.51
N MET A 164 -8.02 9.01 -3.29
CA MET A 164 -7.62 8.14 -4.40
C MET A 164 -6.89 8.93 -5.49
N GLU A 165 -7.36 10.14 -5.85
CA GLU A 165 -6.70 10.98 -6.84
C GLU A 165 -5.32 11.45 -6.37
N HIS A 166 -5.23 11.90 -5.11
CA HIS A 166 -3.98 12.34 -4.51
C HIS A 166 -2.96 11.21 -4.44
N SER A 167 -3.37 10.05 -3.92
CA SER A 167 -2.53 8.86 -3.83
C SER A 167 -2.05 8.41 -5.21
N ARG A 168 -2.92 8.42 -6.24
CA ARG A 168 -2.54 8.08 -7.61
C ARG A 168 -1.50 9.03 -8.20
N LYS A 169 -1.58 10.34 -7.92
CA LYS A 169 -0.59 11.33 -8.39
C LYS A 169 0.78 11.16 -7.76
N ASN A 170 0.82 10.64 -6.53
CA ASN A 170 2.04 10.51 -5.72
C ASN A 170 2.59 9.08 -5.63
N SER A 171 1.90 8.10 -6.23
CA SER A 171 2.40 6.73 -6.35
C SER A 171 3.12 6.52 -7.70
N GLY A 172 3.74 5.37 -7.86
CA GLY A 172 4.42 5.00 -9.09
C GLY A 172 3.46 4.78 -10.28
N PRO A 173 3.95 4.19 -11.38
CA PRO A 173 3.14 4.04 -12.59
C PRO A 173 1.91 3.16 -12.38
N ASP A 174 0.76 3.61 -12.87
CA ASP A 174 -0.53 2.94 -12.72
C ASP A 174 -0.49 1.45 -13.12
N TYR A 175 0.28 1.10 -14.15
CA TYR A 175 0.37 -0.28 -14.64
C TYR A 175 1.08 -1.26 -13.67
N LEU A 176 1.73 -0.77 -12.61
CA LEU A 176 2.28 -1.56 -11.52
C LEU A 176 1.47 -1.39 -10.22
N VAL A 177 1.15 -0.14 -9.88
CA VAL A 177 0.48 0.20 -8.63
C VAL A 177 -0.95 -0.34 -8.58
N VAL A 178 -1.73 -0.18 -9.65
CA VAL A 178 -3.12 -0.65 -9.66
C VAL A 178 -3.22 -2.18 -9.53
N PRO A 179 -2.46 -3.00 -10.27
CA PRO A 179 -2.41 -4.44 -10.02
C PRO A 179 -1.92 -4.81 -8.61
N PHE A 180 -0.93 -4.10 -8.08
CA PHE A 180 -0.46 -4.30 -6.70
C PHE A 180 -1.60 -4.07 -5.69
N LEU A 181 -2.35 -2.96 -5.80
CA LEU A 181 -3.48 -2.67 -4.94
C LEU A 181 -4.57 -3.74 -5.04
N LEU A 182 -4.99 -4.08 -6.28
CA LEU A 182 -6.07 -5.04 -6.50
C LEU A 182 -5.73 -6.44 -6.02
N TYR A 183 -4.54 -6.93 -6.35
CA TYR A 183 -4.17 -8.32 -6.10
C TYR A 183 -3.44 -8.55 -4.76
N ASN A 184 -3.29 -7.54 -3.91
CA ASN A 184 -2.98 -7.71 -2.49
C ASN A 184 -4.25 -7.73 -1.60
N LEU A 185 -5.44 -7.62 -2.21
CA LEU A 185 -6.72 -7.83 -1.53
C LEU A 185 -7.29 -9.23 -1.82
N PRO A 186 -7.93 -9.87 -0.83
CA PRO A 186 -8.75 -11.05 -1.07
C PRO A 186 -9.81 -10.80 -2.15
N PRO A 187 -10.26 -11.83 -2.90
CA PRO A 187 -11.20 -11.66 -4.00
C PRO A 187 -12.48 -10.89 -3.62
N GLU A 188 -13.03 -11.13 -2.45
CA GLU A 188 -14.23 -10.47 -1.92
C GLU A 188 -14.01 -8.95 -1.70
N GLU A 189 -12.89 -8.55 -1.12
CA GLU A 189 -12.54 -7.14 -0.91
C GLU A 189 -12.11 -6.44 -2.21
N ARG A 190 -11.46 -7.18 -3.11
CA ARG A 190 -11.05 -6.71 -4.44
C ARG A 190 -12.23 -6.16 -5.24
N VAL A 191 -13.39 -6.81 -5.18
CA VAL A 191 -14.60 -6.38 -5.88
C VAL A 191 -15.06 -5.00 -5.42
N PHE A 192 -15.04 -4.73 -4.11
CA PHE A 192 -15.42 -3.43 -3.56
C PHE A 192 -14.44 -2.33 -3.96
N PHE A 193 -13.15 -2.63 -3.90
CA PHE A 193 -12.10 -1.68 -4.29
C PHE A 193 -12.14 -1.38 -5.79
N ALA A 194 -12.34 -2.40 -6.63
CA ALA A 194 -12.42 -2.27 -8.09
C ALA A 194 -13.63 -1.42 -8.55
N ARG A 195 -14.75 -1.43 -7.82
CA ARG A 195 -15.94 -0.60 -8.14
C ARG A 195 -15.66 0.91 -8.12
N LYS A 196 -14.62 1.35 -7.43
CA LYS A 196 -14.20 2.76 -7.37
C LYS A 196 -13.36 3.19 -8.56
N MET A 197 -12.90 2.24 -9.36
CA MET A 197 -12.09 2.48 -10.55
C MET A 197 -12.96 2.50 -11.80
N PRO A 198 -12.58 3.29 -12.85
CA PRO A 198 -13.23 3.20 -14.15
C PRO A 198 -13.22 1.76 -14.68
N LEU A 199 -14.33 1.31 -15.27
CA LEU A 199 -14.44 -0.06 -15.80
C LEU A 199 -13.36 -0.40 -16.83
N ILE A 200 -12.88 0.59 -17.58
CA ILE A 200 -11.78 0.40 -18.53
C ILE A 200 -10.49 -0.07 -17.81
N VAL A 201 -10.22 0.44 -16.61
CA VAL A 201 -9.03 0.05 -15.82
C VAL A 201 -9.12 -1.41 -15.44
N THR A 202 -10.24 -1.83 -14.86
CA THR A 202 -10.40 -3.18 -14.29
C THR A 202 -10.70 -4.25 -15.34
N ARG A 203 -11.31 -3.90 -16.47
CA ARG A 203 -11.72 -4.86 -17.52
C ARG A 203 -10.77 -4.91 -18.72
N LEU A 204 -10.00 -3.85 -18.98
CA LEU A 204 -9.14 -3.77 -20.15
C LEU A 204 -7.69 -3.48 -19.80
N LEU A 205 -7.40 -2.38 -19.07
CA LEU A 205 -6.02 -1.97 -18.82
C LEU A 205 -5.27 -3.01 -18.00
N VAL A 206 -5.76 -3.36 -16.82
CA VAL A 206 -5.10 -4.32 -15.93
C VAL A 206 -5.00 -5.73 -16.54
N PRO A 207 -6.08 -6.36 -17.00
CA PRO A 207 -6.02 -7.76 -17.45
C PRO A 207 -5.41 -7.95 -18.84
N VAL A 208 -5.37 -6.91 -19.69
CA VAL A 208 -4.94 -7.03 -21.09
C VAL A 208 -3.75 -6.13 -21.38
N ILE A 209 -3.94 -4.79 -21.34
CA ILE A 209 -2.94 -3.84 -21.85
C ILE A 209 -1.70 -3.81 -20.94
N TRP A 210 -1.89 -3.73 -19.63
CA TRP A 210 -0.80 -3.66 -18.65
C TRP A 210 -0.28 -5.03 -18.20
N LYS A 211 -0.90 -6.10 -18.67
CA LYS A 211 -0.57 -7.46 -18.21
C LYS A 211 0.91 -7.81 -18.36
N LYS A 212 1.54 -7.40 -19.46
CA LYS A 212 2.96 -7.68 -19.70
C LYS A 212 3.87 -7.03 -18.65
N GLN A 213 3.53 -5.83 -18.20
CA GLN A 213 4.33 -5.07 -17.24
C GLN A 213 4.23 -5.62 -15.80
N TRP A 214 3.02 -6.00 -15.36
CA TRP A 214 2.82 -6.46 -13.99
C TRP A 214 2.84 -7.99 -13.81
N ALA A 215 2.68 -8.75 -14.89
CA ALA A 215 2.67 -10.22 -14.81
C ALA A 215 3.88 -10.83 -14.07
N PRO A 216 5.10 -10.28 -14.14
CA PRO A 216 6.21 -10.76 -13.32
C PRO A 216 5.95 -10.72 -11.82
N MET A 217 5.09 -9.82 -11.32
CA MET A 217 4.71 -9.75 -9.90
C MET A 217 3.75 -10.87 -9.46
N ARG A 218 3.14 -11.62 -10.37
CA ARG A 218 2.12 -12.64 -10.05
C ARG A 218 2.50 -13.61 -8.93
N PRO A 219 3.74 -14.12 -8.84
CA PRO A 219 4.13 -15.04 -7.76
C PRO A 219 3.98 -14.45 -6.35
N PHE A 220 3.87 -13.13 -6.22
CA PHE A 220 3.80 -12.39 -4.96
C PHE A 220 2.38 -11.87 -4.66
N LEU A 221 1.46 -12.01 -5.60
CA LEU A 221 0.09 -11.51 -5.53
C LEU A 221 -0.91 -12.62 -5.17
N LEU A 222 -2.08 -12.24 -4.63
CA LEU A 222 -3.18 -13.18 -4.42
C LEU A 222 -3.86 -13.51 -5.75
N SER A 223 -4.12 -14.80 -5.96
CA SER A 223 -4.82 -15.33 -7.13
C SER A 223 -6.33 -14.97 -7.13
#